data_4a5a6953561dbb4d7a83e8557e56796e
#
_entry.id   4a5a6953561dbb4d7a83e8557e56796e
#
_cell.length_a   1.000
_cell.length_b   1.000
_cell.length_c   1.000
_cell.angle_alpha   90.00
_cell.angle_beta   90.00
_cell.angle_gamma   90.00
#
_symmetry.space_group_name_H-M   'P 1'
#
loop_
_entity.id
_entity.type
_entity.pdbx_description
1 polymer ?
#
loop_
_entity_poly.entity_id
_entity_poly.type
_entity_poly.pdbx_seq_one_letter_code
_entity_poly.pdbx_strand_id
1 'polypeptide(L)' 'MKDLSKIKNPTTRKVKNRGFTPIAYHNGDGVYNGWIYKETPKFAFARCPGLGRKRLEKSELRYVRYL' A
#
# COMPACT_ATOMS: atom_id res chain seq x y z
N MET A 1 -15.93 -8.45 -3.27
CA MET A 1 -15.26 -7.35 -2.55
C MET A 1 -14.95 -6.23 -3.52
N LYS A 2 -15.26 -4.99 -3.16
CA LYS A 2 -14.96 -3.87 -4.04
C LYS A 2 -13.46 -3.65 -4.13
N ASP A 3 -12.98 -3.46 -5.35
CA ASP A 3 -11.59 -3.18 -5.61
C ASP A 3 -11.28 -1.73 -5.25
N LEU A 4 -10.36 -1.52 -4.30
CA LEU A 4 -9.94 -0.18 -3.91
C LEU A 4 -9.13 0.53 -4.99
N SER A 5 -8.70 -0.19 -6.04
CA SER A 5 -7.90 0.40 -7.11
C SER A 5 -8.62 1.52 -7.85
N LYS A 6 -9.95 1.55 -7.78
CA LYS A 6 -10.76 2.61 -8.39
C LYS A 6 -10.88 3.86 -7.52
N ILE A 7 -10.38 3.83 -6.30
CA ILE A 7 -10.43 4.93 -5.36
C ILE A 7 -9.08 5.65 -5.40
N LYS A 8 -9.06 6.92 -5.79
CA LYS A 8 -7.81 7.65 -5.94
C LYS A 8 -7.06 7.85 -4.62
N ASN A 9 -7.77 8.21 -3.58
CA ASN A 9 -7.14 8.48 -2.27
C ASN A 9 -7.97 7.80 -1.18
N PRO A 10 -7.86 6.47 -1.04
CA PRO A 10 -8.61 5.78 0.00
C PRO A 10 -8.15 6.25 1.37
N THR A 11 -9.10 6.49 2.26
CA THR A 11 -8.76 6.82 3.64
C THR A 11 -8.24 5.56 4.34
N THR A 12 -7.42 5.76 5.37
CA THR A 12 -6.90 4.66 6.20
C THR A 12 -8.06 3.79 6.70
N ARG A 13 -9.15 4.41 7.12
CA ARG A 13 -10.32 3.71 7.62
C ARG A 13 -10.94 2.81 6.57
N LYS A 14 -11.09 3.29 5.33
CA LYS A 14 -11.64 2.48 4.24
C LYS A 14 -10.76 1.28 3.94
N VAL A 15 -9.46 1.49 3.93
CA VAL A 15 -8.49 0.42 3.66
C VAL A 15 -8.60 -0.67 4.74
N LYS A 16 -8.63 -0.27 6.01
CA LYS A 16 -8.78 -1.21 7.12
C LYS A 16 -10.10 -1.97 7.04
N ASN A 17 -11.19 -1.29 6.69
CA ASN A 17 -12.50 -1.91 6.58
C ASN A 17 -12.57 -2.96 5.48
N ARG A 18 -11.66 -2.90 4.50
CA ARG A 18 -11.56 -3.90 3.44
C ARG A 18 -10.61 -5.04 3.79
N GLY A 19 -10.00 -5.00 4.97
CA GLY A 19 -9.07 -6.04 5.41
C GLY A 19 -7.65 -5.88 4.88
N PHE A 20 -7.32 -4.73 4.30
CA PHE A 20 -5.98 -4.43 3.84
C PHE A 20 -5.19 -3.64 4.89
N THR A 21 -3.88 -3.61 4.73
CA THR A 21 -2.99 -2.86 5.61
C THR A 21 -2.68 -1.50 4.99
N PRO A 22 -3.16 -0.40 5.56
CA PRO A 22 -2.88 0.94 5.01
C PRO A 22 -1.44 1.34 5.27
N ILE A 23 -0.82 1.92 4.26
CA ILE A 23 0.57 2.35 4.32
C ILE A 23 0.77 3.71 3.67
N ALA A 24 1.86 4.37 4.05
CA ALA A 24 2.41 5.49 3.32
C ALA A 24 3.77 5.05 2.78
N TYR A 25 3.91 5.03 1.47
CA TYR A 25 5.14 4.61 0.78
C TYR A 25 5.94 5.84 0.42
N HIS A 26 7.20 5.89 0.88
CA HIS A 26 8.12 6.98 0.58
C HIS A 26 8.91 6.64 -0.66
N ASN A 27 8.62 7.35 -1.75
CA ASN A 27 9.37 7.26 -2.98
C ASN A 27 10.22 8.53 -3.11
N GLY A 28 11.24 8.49 -3.96
CA GLY A 28 12.07 9.67 -4.23
C GLY A 28 11.28 10.90 -4.65
N ASP A 29 10.12 10.70 -5.27
CA ASP A 29 9.24 11.78 -5.72
C ASP A 29 8.31 12.32 -4.64
N GLY A 30 8.18 11.64 -3.50
CA GLY A 30 7.26 12.04 -2.46
C GLY A 30 6.68 10.87 -1.71
N VAL A 31 5.51 11.09 -1.11
CA VAL A 31 4.82 10.09 -0.30
C VAL A 31 3.52 9.71 -0.98
N TYR A 32 3.30 8.41 -1.13
CA TYR A 32 2.10 7.86 -1.73
C TYR A 32 1.35 7.02 -0.72
N ASN A 33 0.09 7.31 -0.51
CA ASN A 33 -0.77 6.50 0.35
C ASN A 33 -1.29 5.32 -0.43
N GLY A 34 -1.24 4.14 0.18
CA GLY A 34 -1.71 2.93 -0.46
C GLY A 34 -2.04 1.87 0.56
N TRP A 35 -1.98 0.62 0.14
CA TRP A 35 -2.27 -0.51 1.01
C TRP A 35 -1.53 -1.76 0.56
N ILE A 36 -1.22 -2.64 1.52
CA ILE A 36 -0.68 -3.96 1.24
C ILE A 36 -1.87 -4.91 1.13
N TYR A 37 -1.99 -5.58 -0.02
CA TYR A 37 -3.10 -6.51 -0.28
C TYR A 37 -2.68 -7.97 -0.23
N LYS A 38 -1.39 -8.26 -0.24
CA LYS A 38 -0.89 -9.63 -0.18
C LYS A 38 0.53 -9.62 0.39
N GLU A 39 0.85 -10.64 1.19
CA GLU A 39 2.21 -10.84 1.69
C GLU A 39 2.65 -12.27 1.45
N THR A 40 3.93 -12.41 1.13
CA THR A 40 4.62 -13.68 1.07
C THR A 40 5.80 -13.62 2.07
N PRO A 41 6.48 -14.73 2.34
CA PRO A 41 7.62 -14.70 3.26
C PRO A 41 8.72 -13.71 2.87
N LYS A 42 8.89 -13.44 1.58
CA LYS A 42 9.96 -12.54 1.10
C LYS A 42 9.46 -11.19 0.62
N PHE A 43 8.20 -11.07 0.25
CA PHE A 43 7.67 -9.89 -0.41
C PHE A 43 6.38 -9.40 0.22
N ALA A 44 6.12 -8.11 0.09
CA ALA A 44 4.82 -7.52 0.34
C ALA A 44 4.36 -6.87 -0.95
N PHE A 45 3.12 -7.16 -1.35
CA PHE A 45 2.54 -6.59 -2.55
C PHE A 45 1.62 -5.44 -2.15
N ALA A 46 1.92 -4.26 -2.67
CA ALA A 46 1.20 -3.05 -2.33
C ALA A 46 0.65 -2.38 -3.58
N ARG A 47 -0.39 -1.61 -3.39
CA ARG A 47 -0.93 -0.75 -4.43
C ARG A 47 -1.03 0.67 -3.91
N CYS A 48 -0.45 1.59 -4.65
CA CYS A 48 -0.47 3.01 -4.32
C CYS A 48 -1.10 3.76 -5.49
N PRO A 49 -2.28 4.36 -5.32
CA PRO A 49 -2.88 5.18 -6.38
C PRO A 49 -1.90 6.26 -6.85
N GLY A 50 -1.77 6.39 -8.15
CA GLY A 50 -0.79 7.30 -8.74
C GLY A 50 0.57 6.67 -9.01
N LEU A 51 0.94 5.64 -8.26
CA LEU A 51 2.21 4.93 -8.45
C LEU A 51 2.02 3.53 -9.04
N GLY A 52 0.83 2.93 -8.83
CA GLY A 52 0.51 1.60 -9.33
C GLY A 52 0.85 0.49 -8.34
N ARG A 53 1.03 -0.70 -8.86
CA ARG A 53 1.36 -1.87 -8.03
C ARG A 53 2.85 -1.92 -7.79
N LYS A 54 3.22 -2.25 -6.56
CA LYS A 54 4.61 -2.41 -6.15
C LYS A 54 4.81 -3.75 -5.46
N ARG A 55 5.87 -4.43 -5.87
CA ARG A 55 6.35 -5.60 -5.14
C ARG A 55 7.53 -5.14 -4.30
N LEU A 56 7.35 -5.16 -3.00
CA LEU A 56 8.36 -4.68 -2.07
C LEU A 56 9.02 -5.87 -1.38
N GLU A 57 10.35 -5.92 -1.38
CA GLU A 57 11.04 -6.89 -0.55
C GLU A 57 10.86 -6.51 0.92
N LYS A 58 10.83 -7.52 1.78
CA LYS A 58 10.67 -7.24 3.22
C LYS A 58 11.75 -6.32 3.76
N SER A 59 12.94 -6.36 3.18
CA SER A 59 14.03 -5.45 3.55
C SER A 59 13.75 -4.01 3.13
N GLU A 60 12.89 -3.79 2.16
CA GLU A 60 12.53 -2.46 1.68
C GLU A 60 11.39 -1.82 2.47
N LEU A 61 10.80 -2.54 3.42
CA LEU A 61 9.70 -2.02 4.22
C LEU A 61 10.10 -0.84 5.10
N ARG A 62 11.40 -0.58 5.23
CA ARG A 62 11.89 0.63 5.91
C ARG A 62 11.41 1.93 5.25
N TYR A 63 11.04 1.86 3.97
CA TYR A 63 10.49 3.01 3.23
C TYR A 63 8.98 3.12 3.35
N VAL A 64 8.37 2.23 4.13
CA VAL A 64 6.92 2.16 4.29
C VAL A 64 6.58 2.52 5.72
N ARG A 65 5.64 3.43 5.87
CA ARG A 65 5.07 3.76 7.17
C ARG A 65 3.69 3.15 7.26
N TYR A 66 3.48 2.34 8.29
CA TYR A 66 2.16 1.77 8.56
C TYR A 66 1.26 2.82 9.20
N LEU A 67 0.06 2.92 8.68
CA LEU A 67 -0.90 3.94 9.12
C LEU A 67 -1.94 3.39 10.08
#